data_fefa41d372fc61ca67ecc7214a999eda
#
_entry.id   fefa41d372fc61ca67ecc7214a999eda
#
_cell.length_a   1.000
_cell.length_b   1.000
_cell.length_c   1.000
_cell.angle_alpha   90.00
_cell.angle_beta   90.00
_cell.angle_gamma   90.00
#
_symmetry.space_group_name_H-M   'P 1'
#
loop_
_entity.id
_entity.type
_entity.pdbx_description
1 polymer ?
#
loop_
_entity_poly.entity_id
_entity_poly.type
_entity_poly.pdbx_seq_one_letter_code
_entity_poly.pdbx_strand_id
1 'polypeptide(L)'
;MASIVKRKNRYSVVYSYTDENGVKRQKWETFATNAEAKKRKVQVEFEQETGTFITPSAKTVSDLLEEYMSIYGVNTWALSTYEARRSLIFNYITPLIGDIKLEDLTPRTMDKFYQSLLSVKAKVVNNRRPNNEYLTPHTVREIHKLLRNAFNQAVKWELMSRNPVLNATLPKEEHKERAIWTAETLFK
;
A
#
# COMPACT_ATOMS: atom_id res chain seq x y z
N MET A 1 -25.97 -0.06 14.44
CA MET A 1 -26.98 -0.51 13.46
C MET A 1 -26.73 0.17 12.12
N ALA A 2 -26.74 -0.58 11.05
CA ALA A 2 -26.60 -0.06 9.71
C ALA A 2 -27.99 0.04 9.02
N SER A 3 -28.20 1.05 8.17
CA SER A 3 -29.43 1.25 7.41
C SER A 3 -29.15 1.36 5.92
N ILE A 4 -30.15 1.03 5.09
CA ILE A 4 -30.06 1.21 3.63
C ILE A 4 -30.98 2.36 3.22
N VAL A 5 -30.41 3.34 2.52
CA VAL A 5 -31.11 4.50 1.97
C VAL A 5 -31.08 4.43 0.45
N LYS A 6 -32.26 4.41 -0.19
CA LYS A 6 -32.38 4.46 -1.65
C LYS A 6 -32.41 5.93 -2.10
N ARG A 7 -31.49 6.30 -2.99
CA ARG A 7 -31.47 7.63 -3.64
C ARG A 7 -31.39 7.45 -5.14
N LYS A 8 -32.45 7.89 -5.87
CA LYS A 8 -32.58 7.70 -7.32
C LYS A 8 -32.37 6.21 -7.67
N ASN A 9 -31.38 5.88 -8.50
CA ASN A 9 -31.06 4.51 -8.94
C ASN A 9 -29.90 3.86 -8.15
N ARG A 10 -29.55 4.37 -6.96
CA ARG A 10 -28.46 3.84 -6.14
C ARG A 10 -28.93 3.54 -4.73
N TYR A 11 -28.21 2.64 -4.05
CA TYR A 11 -28.48 2.22 -2.71
C TYR A 11 -27.28 2.54 -1.82
N SER A 12 -27.48 3.31 -0.75
CA SER A 12 -26.41 3.67 0.19
C SER A 12 -26.61 2.94 1.50
N VAL A 13 -25.57 2.26 1.97
CA VAL A 13 -25.49 1.74 3.34
C VAL A 13 -24.95 2.83 4.23
N VAL A 14 -25.69 3.14 5.30
CA VAL A 14 -25.33 4.17 6.27
C VAL A 14 -25.13 3.52 7.61
N TYR A 15 -24.00 3.72 8.23
CA TYR A 15 -23.70 3.22 9.56
C TYR A 15 -22.87 4.19 10.37
N SER A 16 -23.03 4.16 11.69
CA SER A 16 -22.25 4.96 12.62
C SER A 16 -21.10 4.13 13.19
N TYR A 17 -19.99 4.81 13.44
CA TYR A 17 -18.82 4.26 14.11
C TYR A 17 -18.21 5.34 15.01
N THR A 18 -17.38 4.91 15.96
CA THR A 18 -16.59 5.83 16.79
C THR A 18 -15.16 5.87 16.24
N ASP A 19 -14.65 7.06 15.95
CA ASP A 19 -13.28 7.22 15.45
C ASP A 19 -12.22 7.06 16.57
N GLU A 20 -10.94 7.12 16.21
CA GLU A 20 -9.80 6.97 17.12
C GLU A 20 -9.80 8.02 18.24
N ASN A 21 -10.49 9.14 18.05
CA ASN A 21 -10.63 10.24 19.03
C ASN A 21 -11.90 10.11 19.88
N GLY A 22 -12.63 9.02 19.80
CA GLY A 22 -13.87 8.80 20.54
C GLY A 22 -15.09 9.55 19.97
N VAL A 23 -14.98 10.18 18.80
CA VAL A 23 -16.07 10.93 18.18
C VAL A 23 -16.94 10.02 17.33
N LYS A 24 -18.27 10.09 17.53
CA LYS A 24 -19.23 9.35 16.69
C LYS A 24 -19.31 9.97 15.30
N ARG A 25 -19.05 9.16 14.27
CA ARG A 25 -19.15 9.53 12.85
C ARG A 25 -20.09 8.62 12.10
N GLN A 26 -20.55 9.08 10.93
CA GLN A 26 -21.34 8.28 9.99
C GLN A 26 -20.57 8.09 8.68
N LYS A 27 -20.63 6.86 8.15
CA LYS A 27 -20.12 6.55 6.80
C LYS A 27 -21.26 6.18 5.88
N TRP A 28 -21.13 6.63 4.63
CA TRP A 28 -22.06 6.37 3.54
C TRP A 28 -21.32 5.61 2.44
N GLU A 29 -21.74 4.38 2.16
CA GLU A 29 -21.19 3.56 1.07
C GLU A 29 -22.28 3.34 0.03
N THR A 30 -22.04 3.75 -1.23
CA THR A 30 -23.05 3.71 -2.29
C THR A 30 -22.78 2.56 -3.26
N PHE A 31 -23.82 1.76 -3.53
CA PHE A 31 -23.81 0.59 -4.39
C PHE A 31 -24.77 0.76 -5.57
N ALA A 32 -24.48 0.04 -6.66
CA ALA A 32 -25.33 0.04 -7.84
C ALA A 32 -26.62 -0.77 -7.61
N THR A 33 -26.55 -1.87 -6.85
CA THR A 33 -27.65 -2.79 -6.63
C THR A 33 -28.06 -2.87 -5.16
N ASN A 34 -29.35 -3.18 -4.91
CA ASN A 34 -29.85 -3.42 -3.55
C ASN A 34 -29.25 -4.68 -2.92
N ALA A 35 -28.93 -5.69 -3.73
CA ALA A 35 -28.31 -6.93 -3.26
C ALA A 35 -26.91 -6.69 -2.66
N GLU A 36 -26.09 -5.87 -3.33
CA GLU A 36 -24.77 -5.46 -2.83
C GLU A 36 -24.90 -4.66 -1.53
N ALA A 37 -25.82 -3.69 -1.48
CA ALA A 37 -26.07 -2.90 -0.28
C ALA A 37 -26.53 -3.78 0.90
N LYS A 38 -27.41 -4.75 0.68
CA LYS A 38 -27.84 -5.71 1.72
C LYS A 38 -26.66 -6.56 2.20
N LYS A 39 -25.85 -7.09 1.30
CA LYS A 39 -24.66 -7.89 1.67
C LYS A 39 -23.69 -7.06 2.52
N ARG A 40 -23.42 -5.81 2.14
CA ARG A 40 -22.54 -4.92 2.89
C ARG A 40 -23.12 -4.54 4.26
N LYS A 41 -24.43 -4.30 4.33
CA LYS A 41 -25.11 -4.02 5.60
C LYS A 41 -24.90 -5.17 6.59
N VAL A 42 -25.22 -6.40 6.19
CA VAL A 42 -25.06 -7.60 7.04
C VAL A 42 -23.61 -7.77 7.47
N GLN A 43 -22.67 -7.54 6.56
CA GLN A 43 -21.24 -7.62 6.86
C GLN A 43 -20.83 -6.60 7.93
N VAL A 44 -21.24 -5.33 7.80
CA VAL A 44 -20.92 -4.27 8.79
C VAL A 44 -21.55 -4.57 10.16
N GLU A 45 -22.80 -5.03 10.19
CA GLU A 45 -23.47 -5.41 11.43
C GLU A 45 -22.75 -6.58 12.13
N PHE A 46 -22.36 -7.60 11.36
CA PHE A 46 -21.59 -8.73 11.88
C PHE A 46 -20.21 -8.30 12.41
N GLU A 47 -19.48 -7.44 11.65
CA GLU A 47 -18.18 -6.91 12.08
C GLU A 47 -18.30 -6.07 13.36
N GLN A 48 -19.39 -5.29 13.52
CA GLN A 48 -19.66 -4.51 14.74
C GLN A 48 -20.03 -5.40 15.93
N GLU A 49 -20.80 -6.47 15.73
CA GLU A 49 -21.18 -7.42 16.79
C GLU A 49 -19.99 -8.25 17.27
N THR A 50 -19.14 -8.67 16.35
CA THR A 50 -17.94 -9.49 16.67
C THR A 50 -16.74 -8.68 17.14
N GLY A 51 -16.84 -7.34 17.15
CA GLY A 51 -15.72 -6.46 17.49
C GLY A 51 -14.59 -6.46 16.43
N THR A 52 -14.84 -7.02 15.25
CA THR A 52 -13.87 -7.05 14.13
C THR A 52 -14.04 -5.87 13.17
N PHE A 53 -14.91 -4.92 13.52
CA PHE A 53 -15.15 -3.73 12.71
C PHE A 53 -13.93 -2.80 12.76
N ILE A 54 -13.27 -2.68 11.61
CA ILE A 54 -12.17 -1.73 11.45
C ILE A 54 -12.75 -0.36 11.16
N THR A 55 -12.47 0.58 12.05
CA THR A 55 -12.86 1.98 11.89
C THR A 55 -12.27 2.53 10.60
N PRO A 56 -13.09 3.16 9.72
CA PRO A 56 -12.56 3.83 8.54
C PRO A 56 -11.52 4.86 8.98
N SER A 57 -10.26 4.56 8.75
CA SER A 57 -9.16 5.46 9.03
C SER A 57 -9.06 6.51 7.92
N ALA A 58 -8.89 7.78 8.29
CA ALA A 58 -8.56 8.82 7.31
C ALA A 58 -7.09 8.75 6.85
N LYS A 59 -6.32 7.79 7.41
CA LYS A 59 -4.89 7.65 7.11
C LYS A 59 -4.66 7.31 5.64
N THR A 60 -3.68 7.98 5.10
CA THR A 60 -3.16 7.76 3.75
C THR A 60 -2.00 6.78 3.76
N VAL A 61 -1.53 6.39 2.57
CA VAL A 61 -0.30 5.58 2.43
C VAL A 61 0.90 6.34 3.00
N SER A 62 0.98 7.66 2.80
CA SER A 62 2.06 8.49 3.37
C SER A 62 2.05 8.44 4.88
N ASP A 63 0.89 8.67 5.52
CA ASP A 63 0.77 8.65 6.99
C ASP A 63 1.22 7.30 7.57
N LEU A 64 0.78 6.20 6.95
CA LEU A 64 1.19 4.86 7.36
C LEU A 64 2.71 4.66 7.25
N LEU A 65 3.30 5.07 6.13
CA LEU A 65 4.74 4.86 5.89
C LEU A 65 5.59 5.74 6.83
N GLU A 66 5.17 6.94 7.15
CA GLU A 66 5.82 7.80 8.14
C GLU A 66 5.78 7.16 9.53
N GLU A 67 4.61 6.68 9.95
CA GLU A 67 4.45 5.99 11.23
C GLU A 67 5.28 4.68 11.27
N TYR A 68 5.25 3.89 10.19
CA TYR A 68 6.03 2.66 10.07
C TYR A 68 7.53 2.92 10.14
N MET A 69 8.02 3.97 9.48
CA MET A 69 9.42 4.37 9.51
C MET A 69 9.85 4.86 10.90
N SER A 70 9.00 5.63 11.59
CA SER A 70 9.29 6.18 12.92
C SER A 70 9.36 5.09 13.99
N ILE A 71 8.44 4.12 13.96
CA ILE A 71 8.35 3.07 14.99
C ILE A 71 9.35 1.94 14.72
N TYR A 72 9.42 1.45 13.48
CA TYR A 72 10.26 0.30 13.14
C TYR A 72 11.60 0.69 12.50
N GLY A 73 11.57 1.69 11.62
CA GLY A 73 12.75 2.06 10.84
C GLY A 73 13.89 2.54 11.72
N VAL A 74 13.60 3.46 12.63
CA VAL A 74 14.62 4.05 13.53
C VAL A 74 15.19 3.02 14.51
N ASN A 75 14.35 2.11 15.01
CA ASN A 75 14.73 1.23 16.11
C ASN A 75 15.28 -0.12 15.67
N THR A 76 14.96 -0.59 14.43
CA THR A 76 15.27 -1.97 14.04
C THR A 76 16.18 -2.09 12.83
N TRP A 77 16.34 -1.01 12.02
CA TRP A 77 17.12 -1.10 10.79
C TRP A 77 18.51 -0.48 10.93
N ALA A 78 19.48 -1.08 10.23
CA ALA A 78 20.75 -0.42 10.05
C ALA A 78 20.55 0.92 9.30
N LEU A 79 21.36 1.93 9.58
CA LEU A 79 21.25 3.27 9.00
C LEU A 79 21.19 3.24 7.46
N SER A 80 22.01 2.42 6.82
CA SER A 80 22.01 2.26 5.36
C SER A 80 20.68 1.72 4.82
N THR A 81 20.06 0.79 5.54
CA THR A 81 18.74 0.24 5.18
C THR A 81 17.64 1.29 5.37
N TYR A 82 17.70 2.05 6.45
CA TYR A 82 16.76 3.13 6.74
C TYR A 82 16.80 4.18 5.62
N GLU A 83 17.98 4.67 5.28
CA GLU A 83 18.16 5.68 4.22
C GLU A 83 17.74 5.17 2.84
N ALA A 84 18.05 3.92 2.51
CA ALA A 84 17.61 3.31 1.26
C ALA A 84 16.07 3.25 1.16
N ARG A 85 15.39 2.79 2.22
CA ARG A 85 13.93 2.71 2.27
C ARG A 85 13.27 4.07 2.27
N ARG A 86 13.83 5.04 3.04
CA ARG A 86 13.38 6.43 3.04
C ARG A 86 13.45 7.03 1.64
N SER A 87 14.54 6.78 0.93
CA SER A 87 14.72 7.23 -0.46
C SER A 87 13.66 6.63 -1.40
N LEU A 88 13.33 5.34 -1.27
CA LEU A 88 12.28 4.70 -2.07
C LEU A 88 10.90 5.31 -1.78
N ILE A 89 10.58 5.55 -0.51
CA ILE A 89 9.32 6.17 -0.08
C ILE A 89 9.20 7.56 -0.68
N PHE A 90 10.16 8.42 -0.41
CA PHE A 90 10.11 9.82 -0.81
C PHE A 90 10.16 10.04 -2.33
N ASN A 91 10.99 9.27 -3.03
CA ASN A 91 11.19 9.46 -4.45
C ASN A 91 10.14 8.81 -5.34
N TYR A 92 9.54 7.70 -4.92
CA TYR A 92 8.73 6.85 -5.81
C TYR A 92 7.36 6.49 -5.24
N ILE A 93 7.21 6.27 -3.93
CA ILE A 93 5.93 5.83 -3.38
C ILE A 93 5.02 7.01 -3.11
N THR A 94 5.47 7.95 -2.28
CA THR A 94 4.69 9.14 -1.88
C THR A 94 4.17 9.94 -3.08
N PRO A 95 4.95 10.23 -4.14
CA PRO A 95 4.46 11.02 -5.26
C PRO A 95 3.37 10.33 -6.11
N LEU A 96 3.29 9.00 -6.07
CA LEU A 96 2.40 8.23 -6.94
C LEU A 96 1.16 7.71 -6.24
N ILE A 97 1.30 7.27 -4.98
CA ILE A 97 0.20 6.66 -4.21
C ILE A 97 0.09 7.20 -2.78
N GLY A 98 0.91 8.18 -2.40
CA GLY A 98 0.97 8.68 -1.03
C GLY A 98 -0.36 9.20 -0.51
N ASP A 99 -1.13 9.92 -1.33
CA ASP A 99 -2.40 10.54 -0.96
C ASP A 99 -3.59 9.56 -1.00
N ILE A 100 -3.38 8.32 -1.46
CA ILE A 100 -4.46 7.33 -1.50
C ILE A 100 -4.74 6.88 -0.06
N LYS A 101 -6.02 6.87 0.32
CA LYS A 101 -6.45 6.34 1.62
C LYS A 101 -6.25 4.84 1.68
N LEU A 102 -5.91 4.33 2.86
CA LEU A 102 -5.68 2.89 3.08
C LEU A 102 -6.91 2.05 2.72
N GLU A 103 -8.12 2.57 2.96
CA GLU A 103 -9.39 1.90 2.64
C GLU A 103 -9.65 1.76 1.13
N ASP A 104 -9.08 2.66 0.31
CA ASP A 104 -9.27 2.68 -1.15
C ASP A 104 -8.22 1.84 -1.91
N LEU A 105 -7.23 1.30 -1.18
CA LEU A 105 -6.20 0.46 -1.77
C LEU A 105 -6.74 -0.92 -2.16
N THR A 106 -6.53 -1.27 -3.41
CA THR A 106 -6.89 -2.58 -3.96
C THR A 106 -5.67 -3.24 -4.62
N PRO A 107 -5.66 -4.57 -4.79
CA PRO A 107 -4.61 -5.23 -5.57
C PRO A 107 -4.46 -4.64 -6.98
N ARG A 108 -5.58 -4.28 -7.63
CA ARG A 108 -5.56 -3.62 -8.95
C ARG A 108 -4.87 -2.24 -8.92
N THR A 109 -5.04 -1.49 -7.84
CA THR A 109 -4.33 -0.21 -7.66
C THR A 109 -2.83 -0.45 -7.56
N MET A 110 -2.42 -1.51 -6.84
CA MET A 110 -1.01 -1.89 -6.73
C MET A 110 -0.42 -2.37 -8.06
N ASP A 111 -1.16 -3.15 -8.84
CA ASP A 111 -0.72 -3.56 -10.19
C ASP A 111 -0.46 -2.34 -11.09
N LYS A 112 -1.39 -1.38 -11.11
CA LYS A 112 -1.22 -0.14 -11.88
C LYS A 112 -0.02 0.68 -11.39
N PHE A 113 0.16 0.76 -10.08
CA PHE A 113 1.29 1.44 -9.47
C PHE A 113 2.63 0.81 -9.92
N TYR A 114 2.76 -0.53 -9.88
CA TYR A 114 3.98 -1.21 -10.32
C TYR A 114 4.26 -1.02 -11.80
N GLN A 115 3.23 -1.01 -12.64
CA GLN A 115 3.39 -0.69 -14.06
C GLN A 115 3.85 0.76 -14.28
N SER A 116 3.27 1.71 -13.54
CA SER A 116 3.68 3.12 -13.65
C SER A 116 5.13 3.35 -13.22
N LEU A 117 5.63 2.61 -12.21
CA LEU A 117 7.02 2.72 -11.75
C LEU A 117 8.03 2.41 -12.86
N LEU A 118 7.75 1.47 -13.76
CA LEU A 118 8.65 1.14 -14.87
C LEU A 118 8.84 2.30 -15.87
N SER A 119 7.92 3.26 -15.87
CA SER A 119 7.99 4.48 -16.70
C SER A 119 8.59 5.68 -15.96
N VAL A 120 8.95 5.53 -14.68
CA VAL A 120 9.54 6.59 -13.87
C VAL A 120 11.05 6.62 -14.06
N LYS A 121 11.61 7.81 -14.29
CA LYS A 121 13.06 8.00 -14.37
C LYS A 121 13.73 7.72 -13.03
N ALA A 122 14.81 6.99 -13.07
CA ALA A 122 15.62 6.73 -11.89
C ALA A 122 16.28 8.02 -11.38
N LYS A 123 16.12 8.33 -10.10
CA LYS A 123 16.67 9.55 -9.50
C LYS A 123 18.11 9.34 -9.01
N VAL A 124 18.91 10.41 -9.05
CA VAL A 124 20.22 10.43 -8.43
C VAL A 124 20.07 10.35 -6.91
N VAL A 125 20.76 9.41 -6.29
CA VAL A 125 20.77 9.24 -4.84
C VAL A 125 22.20 9.32 -4.33
N ASN A 126 22.46 10.14 -3.31
CA ASN A 126 23.79 10.33 -2.72
C ASN A 126 24.88 10.62 -3.75
N ASN A 127 24.61 11.51 -4.70
CA ASN A 127 25.50 11.90 -5.80
C ASN A 127 25.90 10.75 -6.74
N ARG A 128 25.26 9.58 -6.64
CA ARG A 128 25.46 8.46 -7.56
C ARG A 128 24.41 8.50 -8.65
N ARG A 129 24.86 8.56 -9.90
CA ARG A 129 23.96 8.44 -11.05
C ARG A 129 23.46 7.00 -11.17
N PRO A 130 22.17 6.80 -11.46
CA PRO A 130 21.64 5.46 -11.70
C PRO A 130 22.24 4.87 -13.00
N ASN A 131 22.43 3.55 -13.00
CA ASN A 131 22.95 2.83 -14.17
C ASN A 131 21.91 2.75 -15.31
N ASN A 132 20.63 2.93 -15.00
CA ASN A 132 19.53 2.87 -15.96
C ASN A 132 18.76 4.18 -15.94
N GLU A 133 18.22 4.58 -17.09
CA GLU A 133 17.40 5.79 -17.20
C GLU A 133 16.08 5.65 -16.44
N TYR A 134 15.47 4.48 -16.46
CA TYR A 134 14.18 4.16 -15.80
C TYR A 134 14.39 3.14 -14.67
N LEU A 135 13.39 3.06 -13.78
CA LEU A 135 13.40 2.07 -12.72
C LEU A 135 13.35 0.65 -13.31
N THR A 136 14.15 -0.23 -12.72
CA THR A 136 14.21 -1.63 -13.12
C THR A 136 13.17 -2.48 -12.38
N PRO A 137 12.76 -3.64 -12.91
CA PRO A 137 11.92 -4.61 -12.19
C PRO A 137 12.48 -4.99 -10.82
N HIS A 138 13.80 -5.01 -10.65
CA HIS A 138 14.45 -5.23 -9.36
C HIS A 138 14.08 -4.14 -8.34
N THR A 139 14.15 -2.86 -8.74
CA THR A 139 13.76 -1.75 -7.84
C THR A 139 12.27 -1.79 -7.49
N VAL A 140 11.41 -2.14 -8.46
CA VAL A 140 9.97 -2.35 -8.19
C VAL A 140 9.75 -3.47 -7.18
N ARG A 141 10.55 -4.54 -7.24
CA ARG A 141 10.50 -5.64 -6.25
C ARG A 141 10.92 -5.19 -4.85
N GLU A 142 11.95 -4.34 -4.73
CA GLU A 142 12.33 -3.78 -3.42
C GLU A 142 11.24 -2.86 -2.83
N ILE A 143 10.59 -2.05 -3.67
CA ILE A 143 9.42 -1.26 -3.29
C ILE A 143 8.28 -2.18 -2.82
N HIS A 144 8.00 -3.26 -3.56
CA HIS A 144 6.98 -4.24 -3.18
C HIS A 144 7.28 -4.88 -1.80
N LYS A 145 8.52 -5.29 -1.55
CA LYS A 145 8.91 -5.86 -0.25
C LYS A 145 8.68 -4.87 0.90
N LEU A 146 9.05 -3.61 0.69
CA LEU A 146 8.82 -2.54 1.66
C LEU A 146 7.33 -2.35 1.95
N LEU A 147 6.51 -2.18 0.91
CA LEU A 147 5.06 -2.00 1.03
C LEU A 147 4.37 -3.24 1.64
N ARG A 148 4.79 -4.45 1.24
CA ARG A 148 4.27 -5.69 1.82
C ARG A 148 4.46 -5.73 3.33
N ASN A 149 5.63 -5.34 3.81
CA ASN A 149 5.94 -5.32 5.24
C ASN A 149 5.15 -4.21 5.97
N ALA A 150 5.11 -3.01 5.41
CA ALA A 150 4.36 -1.90 6.00
C ALA A 150 2.85 -2.18 6.07
N PHE A 151 2.25 -2.73 5.01
CA PHE A 151 0.82 -3.08 5.01
C PHE A 151 0.51 -4.32 5.87
N ASN A 152 1.43 -5.29 6.00
CA ASN A 152 1.28 -6.34 6.99
C ASN A 152 1.26 -5.77 8.41
N GLN A 153 2.05 -4.75 8.66
CA GLN A 153 2.03 -4.07 9.95
C GLN A 153 0.75 -3.24 10.15
N ALA A 154 0.25 -2.58 9.10
CA ALA A 154 -1.02 -1.88 9.13
C ALA A 154 -2.20 -2.82 9.46
N VAL A 155 -2.17 -4.06 8.96
CA VAL A 155 -3.16 -5.09 9.33
C VAL A 155 -3.04 -5.46 10.81
N LYS A 156 -1.82 -5.60 11.35
CA LYS A 156 -1.60 -5.87 12.79
C LYS A 156 -2.01 -4.69 13.68
N TRP A 157 -1.93 -3.47 13.17
CA TRP A 157 -2.38 -2.26 13.85
C TRP A 157 -3.89 -2.00 13.65
N GLU A 158 -4.58 -2.92 12.99
CA GLU A 158 -6.02 -2.82 12.72
C GLU A 158 -6.43 -1.59 11.88
N LEU A 159 -5.47 -1.00 11.15
CA LEU A 159 -5.72 0.12 10.24
C LEU A 159 -6.35 -0.33 8.91
N MET A 160 -6.22 -1.61 8.57
CA MET A 160 -6.81 -2.20 7.38
C MET A 160 -7.08 -3.70 7.57
N SER A 161 -8.14 -4.21 6.91
CA SER A 161 -8.56 -5.60 7.07
C SER A 161 -7.69 -6.62 6.33
N ARG A 162 -7.01 -6.18 5.28
CA ARG A 162 -6.18 -7.05 4.42
C ARG A 162 -5.08 -6.26 3.76
N ASN A 163 -3.97 -6.94 3.47
CA ASN A 163 -2.86 -6.35 2.73
C ASN A 163 -3.10 -6.50 1.21
N PRO A 164 -3.29 -5.40 0.46
CA PRO A 164 -3.56 -5.45 -0.99
C PRO A 164 -2.36 -5.91 -1.80
N VAL A 165 -1.14 -5.77 -1.27
CA VAL A 165 0.12 -6.14 -1.93
C VAL A 165 0.29 -7.65 -2.08
N LEU A 166 -0.33 -8.46 -1.21
CA LEU A 166 -0.20 -9.93 -1.25
C LEU A 166 -0.75 -10.54 -2.55
N ASN A 167 -1.76 -9.92 -3.13
CA ASN A 167 -2.41 -10.38 -4.35
C ASN A 167 -2.03 -9.53 -5.58
N ALA A 168 -1.03 -8.66 -5.46
CA ALA A 168 -0.56 -7.83 -6.56
C ALA A 168 0.48 -8.58 -7.42
N THR A 169 0.45 -8.32 -8.72
CA THR A 169 1.32 -8.95 -9.71
C THR A 169 2.57 -8.09 -9.93
N LEU A 170 3.74 -8.68 -9.73
CA LEU A 170 5.02 -8.02 -9.99
C LEU A 170 5.41 -8.10 -11.46
N PRO A 171 6.11 -7.07 -11.98
CA PRO A 171 6.77 -7.15 -13.28
C PRO A 171 7.79 -8.30 -13.33
N LYS A 172 7.86 -8.97 -14.48
CA LYS A 172 8.83 -10.04 -14.70
C LYS A 172 10.25 -9.46 -14.69
N GLU A 173 11.13 -10.09 -13.93
CA GLU A 173 12.55 -9.77 -13.93
C GLU A 173 13.29 -10.69 -14.91
N GLU A 174 14.04 -10.10 -15.84
CA GLU A 174 14.94 -10.87 -16.69
C GLU A 174 16.24 -11.10 -15.93
N HIS A 175 16.54 -12.35 -15.67
CA HIS A 175 17.80 -12.74 -15.05
C HIS A 175 18.90 -12.70 -16.11
N LYS A 176 19.73 -11.66 -16.07
CA LYS A 176 20.95 -11.62 -16.87
C LYS A 176 22.03 -12.42 -16.13
N GLU A 177 22.48 -13.51 -16.75
CA GLU A 177 23.65 -14.22 -16.25
C GLU A 177 24.84 -13.25 -16.20
N ARG A 178 25.49 -13.16 -15.05
CA ARG A 178 26.72 -12.39 -14.95
C ARG A 178 27.86 -13.22 -15.51
N ALA A 179 28.65 -12.64 -16.41
CA ALA A 179 29.86 -13.26 -16.87
C ALA A 179 30.80 -13.50 -15.67
N ILE A 180 31.11 -14.76 -15.41
CA ILE A 180 32.08 -15.14 -14.37
C ILE A 180 33.46 -14.90 -14.96
N TRP A 181 34.26 -14.09 -14.26
CA TRP A 181 35.65 -13.89 -14.64
C TRP A 181 36.42 -15.19 -14.40
N THR A 182 36.88 -15.82 -15.47
CA THR A 182 37.76 -17.00 -15.35
C THR A 182 39.20 -16.52 -15.17
N ALA A 183 40.07 -17.40 -14.65
CA ALA A 183 41.51 -17.07 -14.47
C ALA A 183 42.15 -16.59 -15.79
N GLU A 184 41.73 -17.13 -16.93
CA GLU A 184 42.21 -16.74 -18.26
C GLU A 184 41.79 -15.30 -18.67
N THR A 185 40.66 -14.78 -18.15
CA THR A 185 40.24 -13.40 -18.40
C THR A 185 40.88 -12.37 -17.46
N LEU A 186 41.39 -12.84 -16.32
CA LEU A 186 42.12 -12.01 -15.35
C LEU A 186 43.58 -11.73 -15.73
N PHE A 187 44.19 -12.59 -16.55
CA PHE A 187 45.60 -12.48 -16.93
C PHE A 187 45.82 -11.99 -18.38
N LYS A 188 44.79 -11.46 -19.04
CA LYS A 188 44.87 -10.69 -20.28
C LYS A 188 44.81 -9.20 -20.00
#